data_07caff4fa2bab54cdc84916c5994b79c
#
_entry.id   07caff4fa2bab54cdc84916c5994b79c
#
_cell.length_a   1.000
_cell.length_b   1.000
_cell.length_c   1.000
_cell.angle_alpha   90.00
_cell.angle_beta   90.00
_cell.angle_gamma   90.00
#
_symmetry.space_group_name_H-M   'P 1'
#
loop_
_entity.id
_entity.type
_entity.pdbx_description
1 polymer ?
#
loop_
_entity_poly.entity_id
_entity_poly.type
_entity_poly.pdbx_seq_one_letter_code
_entity_poly.pdbx_strand_id
1 'polypeptide(L)' 'METVRCPDCDAELEIHKGIILGEIMSCPSCGLELEVREINGDCVKLKELKIEGEDWGE' A
#
# COMPACT_ATOMS: atom_id res chain seq x y z
N MET A 1 5.22 -14.04 -8.87
CA MET A 1 5.20 -12.70 -8.48
C MET A 1 3.82 -12.23 -8.34
N GLU A 2 3.55 -11.48 -7.34
CA GLU A 2 2.21 -11.04 -7.07
C GLU A 2 2.10 -9.57 -7.30
N THR A 3 0.96 -9.12 -7.75
CA THR A 3 0.74 -7.72 -7.97
C THR A 3 -0.58 -7.32 -7.37
N VAL A 4 -0.70 -6.04 -7.03
CA VAL A 4 -1.94 -5.51 -6.49
C VAL A 4 -2.23 -4.23 -7.24
N ARG A 5 -3.40 -3.69 -7.08
CA ARG A 5 -3.77 -2.48 -7.73
C ARG A 5 -3.84 -1.35 -6.74
N CYS A 6 -3.36 -0.21 -7.15
CA CYS A 6 -3.41 0.97 -6.32
C CYS A 6 -4.87 1.40 -6.15
N PRO A 7 -5.31 1.66 -4.95
CA PRO A 7 -6.71 2.05 -4.75
C PRO A 7 -7.00 3.47 -5.24
N ASP A 8 -5.96 4.21 -5.56
CA ASP A 8 -6.17 5.56 -6.01
C ASP A 8 -6.12 5.67 -7.52
N CYS A 9 -5.07 5.23 -8.15
CA CYS A 9 -4.93 5.35 -9.59
C CYS A 9 -5.08 4.02 -10.32
N ASP A 10 -5.27 2.96 -9.56
CA ASP A 10 -5.50 1.65 -10.15
C ASP A 10 -4.28 1.15 -10.92
N ALA A 11 -3.12 1.65 -10.62
CA ALA A 11 -1.92 1.19 -11.26
C ALA A 11 -1.49 -0.15 -10.67
N GLU A 12 -0.79 -0.93 -11.46
CA GLU A 12 -0.37 -2.23 -11.00
C GLU A 12 0.89 -2.09 -10.18
N LEU A 13 0.90 -2.64 -8.99
CA LEU A 13 2.03 -2.56 -8.08
C LEU A 13 2.60 -3.95 -7.87
N GLU A 14 3.91 -4.04 -7.83
CA GLU A 14 4.55 -5.33 -7.63
C GLU A 14 4.77 -5.59 -6.16
N ILE A 15 4.51 -6.80 -5.74
CA ILE A 15 4.68 -7.22 -4.36
C ILE A 15 5.89 -8.14 -4.30
N HIS A 16 6.87 -7.80 -3.46
CA HIS A 16 8.05 -8.66 -3.36
C HIS A 16 7.75 -9.83 -2.42
N LYS A 17 8.57 -10.87 -2.53
CA LYS A 17 8.38 -11.99 -1.67
C LYS A 17 8.76 -11.59 -0.29
N GLY A 18 8.27 -12.04 0.68
CA GLY A 18 8.61 -11.65 2.03
C GLY A 18 7.89 -10.42 2.51
N ILE A 19 6.87 -10.00 1.79
CA ILE A 19 6.10 -8.86 2.26
C ILE A 19 5.43 -9.23 3.57
N ILE A 20 5.33 -8.30 4.48
CA ILE A 20 4.76 -8.56 5.78
C ILE A 20 3.68 -7.53 6.08
N LEU A 21 2.91 -7.82 7.09
CA LEU A 21 1.87 -6.89 7.51
C LEU A 21 2.53 -5.63 8.06
N GLY A 22 1.96 -4.51 7.75
CA GLY A 22 2.49 -3.24 8.21
C GLY A 22 3.55 -2.67 7.31
N GLU A 23 3.88 -3.35 6.24
CA GLU A 23 4.91 -2.85 5.35
C GLU A 23 4.38 -1.69 4.55
N ILE A 24 5.20 -0.67 4.36
CA ILE A 24 4.78 0.52 3.64
C ILE A 24 5.35 0.48 2.23
N MET A 25 4.52 0.77 1.26
CA MET A 25 4.98 0.85 -0.11
C MET A 25 4.35 2.07 -0.75
N SER A 26 4.94 2.57 -1.78
CA SER A 26 4.41 3.74 -2.44
C SER A 26 4.14 3.43 -3.90
N CYS A 27 3.12 4.03 -4.42
CA CYS A 27 2.75 3.86 -5.81
C CYS A 27 3.59 4.79 -6.66
N PRO A 28 4.32 4.29 -7.63
CA PRO A 28 5.15 5.14 -8.46
C PRO A 28 4.35 5.99 -9.42
N SER A 29 3.10 5.66 -9.59
CA SER A 29 2.29 6.37 -10.56
C SER A 29 1.66 7.61 -9.94
N CYS A 30 1.00 7.48 -8.82
CA CYS A 30 0.37 8.62 -8.19
C CYS A 30 1.12 9.08 -6.94
N GLY A 31 2.10 8.32 -6.48
CA GLY A 31 2.86 8.71 -5.30
C GLY A 31 2.15 8.49 -3.99
N LEU A 32 1.09 7.73 -4.00
CA LEU A 32 0.35 7.49 -2.78
C LEU A 32 1.06 6.44 -1.96
N GLU A 33 1.12 6.64 -0.67
CA GLU A 33 1.72 5.66 0.22
C GLU A 33 0.67 4.69 0.69
N LEU A 34 1.03 3.42 0.73
CA LEU A 34 0.09 2.37 1.08
C LEU A 34 0.70 1.48 2.14
N GLU A 35 -0.16 0.94 2.98
CA GLU A 35 0.30 0.07 4.04
C GLU A 35 -0.35 -1.30 3.87
N VAL A 36 0.42 -2.35 4.04
CA VAL A 36 -0.10 -3.70 3.91
C VAL A 36 -0.93 -4.00 5.13
N ARG A 37 -2.22 -4.24 4.91
CA ARG A 37 -3.14 -4.49 6.01
C ARG A 37 -3.49 -5.96 6.12
N GLU A 38 -3.46 -6.69 5.05
CA GLU A 38 -3.83 -8.09 5.11
C GLU A 38 -3.14 -8.84 4.02
N ILE A 39 -2.69 -10.03 4.32
CA ILE A 39 -2.06 -10.90 3.35
C ILE A 39 -2.76 -12.23 3.39
N ASN A 40 -3.36 -12.61 2.27
CA ASN A 40 -4.08 -13.84 2.19
C ASN A 40 -3.54 -14.63 1.02
N GLY A 41 -2.57 -15.45 1.22
CA GLY A 41 -2.02 -16.25 0.14
C GLY A 41 -1.63 -15.38 -1.03
N ASP A 42 -2.41 -15.42 -2.08
CA ASP A 42 -2.10 -14.64 -3.25
C ASP A 42 -2.69 -13.26 -3.19
N CYS A 43 -3.49 -12.95 -2.22
CA CYS A 43 -4.15 -11.65 -2.15
C CYS A 43 -3.54 -10.80 -1.07
N VAL A 44 -3.23 -9.59 -1.41
CA VAL A 44 -2.67 -8.63 -0.46
C VAL A 44 -3.57 -7.41 -0.47
N LYS A 45 -3.98 -6.97 0.70
CA LYS A 45 -4.83 -5.80 0.80
C LYS A 45 -4.03 -4.63 1.34
N LEU A 46 -4.18 -3.50 0.71
CA LEU A 46 -3.46 -2.31 1.08
C LEU A 46 -4.43 -1.24 1.53
N LYS A 47 -3.93 -0.38 2.40
CA LYS A 47 -4.74 0.72 2.87
C LYS A 47 -4.03 2.01 2.54
N GLU A 48 -4.78 2.99 2.10
CA GLU A 48 -4.23 4.26 1.74
C GLU A 48 -3.75 4.98 2.99
N LEU A 49 -2.53 5.46 2.98
CA LEU A 49 -1.97 6.22 4.07
C LEU A 49 -1.95 7.67 3.67
N LYS A 50 -2.67 8.50 4.38
CA LYS A 50 -2.62 9.89 4.12
C LYS A 50 -1.79 10.53 5.13
N ILE A 51 -0.71 11.07 4.81
CA ILE A 51 0.13 11.78 5.70
C ILE A 51 -0.27 13.16 5.70
N GLU A 52 -1.07 13.55 6.60
CA GLU A 52 -1.49 14.86 6.69
C GLU A 52 -0.73 15.57 7.53
N GLY A 53 0.13 15.73 7.67
CA GLY A 53 0.92 16.52 8.42
C GLY A 53 0.33 17.10 9.55
N GLU A 54 -0.49 17.50 9.69
CA GLU A 54 -0.85 18.11 10.76
C GLU A 54 -1.67 17.68 11.50
N ASP A 55 -1.83 17.35 11.97
CA ASP A 55 -2.57 16.94 12.69
C ASP A 55 -2.40 16.83 13.85
N TRP A 56 -2.41 17.08 14.34
CA TRP A 56 -2.18 16.92 15.37
C TRP A 56 -2.83 17.05 16.27
N GLY A 57 -3.22 17.05 16.44
CA GLY A 57 -3.72 17.09 17.17
C GLY A 57 -3.87 16.88 18.12
N GLU A 58 -4.00 16.65 18.37
CA GLU A 58 -4.16 16.31 19.12
C GLU A 58 -4.24 16.23 19.61
#